data_6349d20f0503ab748978f331e2832d48
#
_entry.id   6349d20f0503ab748978f331e2832d48
#
_cell.length_a   1.000
_cell.length_b   1.000
_cell.length_c   1.000
_cell.angle_alpha   90.00
_cell.angle_beta   90.00
_cell.angle_gamma   90.00
#
_symmetry.space_group_name_H-M   'P 1'
#
loop_
_entity.id
_entity.type
_entity.pdbx_description
1 polymer ?
#
loop_
_entity_poly.entity_id
_entity_poly.type
_entity_poly.pdbx_seq_one_letter_code
_entity_poly.pdbx_strand_id
1 'polypeptide(L)'
;MQGFVPLGALRSLAPRMRARGMHVNLLTDSRLLPDIGPSLSEAQLPVVLDHMGRAPAHLGVQHPGVFAMKRLLDQGWFWVKLSGVANVSSQGPGYEDARLLHEQLVTHCPERLVWGSDWPHTR
;
A
#
# COMPACT_ATOMS: atom_id res chain seq x y z
N MET A 1 6.57 12.11 -18.55
CA MET A 1 6.69 12.74 -17.20
C MET A 1 5.62 12.14 -16.33
N GLN A 2 5.99 11.31 -15.38
CA GLN A 2 5.03 10.81 -14.40
C GLN A 2 4.79 11.93 -13.40
N GLY A 3 3.55 12.37 -13.29
CA GLY A 3 3.17 13.41 -12.34
C GLY A 3 3.12 12.84 -10.92
N PHE A 4 4.15 13.11 -10.14
CA PHE A 4 4.14 12.81 -8.71
C PHE A 4 3.55 13.99 -7.96
N VAL A 5 2.58 13.71 -7.10
CA VAL A 5 2.10 14.70 -6.14
C VAL A 5 3.01 14.62 -4.90
N PRO A 6 3.70 15.69 -4.53
CA PRO A 6 4.52 15.66 -3.33
C PRO A 6 3.67 15.36 -2.10
N LEU A 7 4.18 14.56 -1.16
CA LEU A 7 3.47 14.22 0.07
C LEU A 7 3.02 15.47 0.86
N GLY A 8 3.83 16.53 0.85
CA GLY A 8 3.47 17.80 1.48
C GLY A 8 2.23 18.47 0.88
N ALA A 9 1.95 18.26 -0.41
CA ALA A 9 0.75 18.78 -1.05
C ALA A 9 -0.53 18.10 -0.55
N LEU A 10 -0.44 16.85 -0.08
CA LEU A 10 -1.57 16.13 0.48
C LEU A 10 -2.19 16.87 1.66
N ARG A 11 -1.36 17.44 2.52
CA ARG A 11 -1.84 18.19 3.70
C ARG A 11 -2.75 19.36 3.31
N SER A 12 -2.39 20.12 2.27
CA SER A 12 -3.19 21.25 1.79
C SER A 12 -4.41 20.82 0.99
N LEU A 13 -4.34 19.67 0.31
CA LEU A 13 -5.43 19.15 -0.51
C LEU A 13 -6.47 18.36 0.29
N ALA A 14 -6.06 17.76 1.41
CA ALA A 14 -6.89 16.82 2.18
C ALA A 14 -8.28 17.38 2.56
N PRO A 15 -8.44 18.61 3.05
CA PRO A 15 -9.77 19.13 3.37
C PRO A 15 -10.73 19.16 2.16
N ARG A 16 -10.20 19.55 1.01
CA ARG A 16 -10.99 19.62 -0.24
C ARG A 16 -11.33 18.22 -0.76
N MET A 17 -10.42 17.28 -0.61
CA MET A 17 -10.61 15.88 -0.99
C MET A 17 -11.67 15.24 -0.09
N ARG A 18 -11.59 15.42 1.22
CA ARG A 18 -12.59 14.90 2.16
C ARG A 18 -13.99 15.43 1.84
N ALA A 19 -14.11 16.72 1.58
CA ALA A 19 -15.41 17.34 1.24
C ALA A 19 -16.04 16.74 -0.03
N ARG A 20 -15.24 16.06 -0.86
CA ARG A 20 -15.71 15.43 -2.10
C ARG A 20 -15.75 13.90 -2.04
N GLY A 21 -15.52 13.30 -0.87
CA GLY A 21 -15.49 11.84 -0.72
C GLY A 21 -14.38 11.16 -1.52
N MET A 22 -13.26 11.84 -1.75
CA MET A 22 -12.12 11.30 -2.48
C MET A 22 -11.22 10.46 -1.57
N HIS A 23 -10.49 9.55 -2.18
CA HIS A 23 -9.44 8.77 -1.52
C HIS A 23 -8.10 8.94 -2.24
N VAL A 24 -7.05 8.46 -1.63
CA VAL A 24 -5.69 8.45 -2.18
C VAL A 24 -5.35 7.04 -2.63
N ASN A 25 -4.90 6.88 -3.87
CA ASN A 25 -4.15 5.70 -4.27
C ASN A 25 -2.66 6.00 -4.10
N LEU A 26 -1.98 5.20 -3.31
CA LEU A 26 -0.57 5.38 -3.00
C LEU A 26 0.26 4.26 -3.59
N LEU A 27 1.09 4.60 -4.57
CA LEU A 27 2.12 3.72 -5.08
C LEU A 27 3.43 4.08 -4.38
N THR A 28 3.88 3.23 -3.48
CA THR A 28 5.10 3.46 -2.70
C THR A 28 5.81 2.15 -2.44
N ASP A 29 7.05 2.25 -1.98
CA ASP A 29 7.79 1.12 -1.43
C ASP A 29 7.50 1.04 0.06
N SER A 30 7.15 -0.15 0.54
CA SER A 30 6.81 -0.37 1.95
C SER A 30 7.91 0.06 2.92
N ARG A 31 9.17 0.05 2.48
CA ARG A 31 10.31 0.49 3.29
C ARG A 31 10.22 1.96 3.69
N LEU A 32 9.44 2.76 2.94
CA LEU A 32 9.21 4.18 3.25
C LEU A 32 8.04 4.39 4.22
N LEU A 33 7.18 3.39 4.41
CA LEU A 33 5.97 3.53 5.23
C LEU A 33 6.23 3.96 6.68
N PRO A 34 7.31 3.50 7.36
CA PRO A 34 7.61 4.00 8.70
C PRO A 34 7.77 5.52 8.76
N ASP A 35 8.36 6.11 7.71
CA ASP A 35 8.65 7.55 7.66
C ASP A 35 7.43 8.36 7.19
N ILE A 36 6.70 7.89 6.18
CA ILE A 36 5.59 8.64 5.60
C ILE A 36 4.23 8.35 6.24
N GLY A 37 4.12 7.24 6.96
CA GLY A 37 2.87 6.80 7.59
C GLY A 37 2.21 7.86 8.47
N PRO A 38 2.94 8.54 9.37
CA PRO A 38 2.36 9.61 10.19
C PRO A 38 1.70 10.72 9.38
N SER A 39 2.34 11.19 8.32
CA SER A 39 1.79 12.22 7.43
C SER A 39 0.54 11.77 6.70
N LEU A 40 0.51 10.50 6.28
CA LEU A 40 -0.67 9.90 5.66
C LEU A 40 -1.83 9.82 6.64
N SER A 41 -1.58 9.43 7.90
CA SER A 41 -2.58 9.35 8.95
C SER A 41 -3.18 10.72 9.29
N GLU A 42 -2.34 11.76 9.35
CA GLU A 42 -2.78 13.14 9.62
C GLU A 42 -3.74 13.68 8.56
N ALA A 43 -3.64 13.20 7.34
CA ALA A 43 -4.53 13.64 6.26
C ALA A 43 -6.00 13.24 6.47
N GLN A 44 -6.27 12.22 7.27
CA GLN A 44 -7.61 11.71 7.58
C GLN A 44 -8.42 11.43 6.30
N LEU A 45 -7.77 10.84 5.32
CA LEU A 45 -8.35 10.40 4.04
C LEU A 45 -8.23 8.89 3.95
N PRO A 46 -9.18 8.23 3.29
CA PRO A 46 -8.98 6.84 2.91
C PRO A 46 -7.76 6.74 1.98
N VAL A 47 -6.87 5.80 2.27
CA VAL A 47 -5.66 5.53 1.48
C VAL A 47 -5.66 4.08 1.05
N VAL A 48 -5.46 3.83 -0.23
CA VAL A 48 -5.27 2.50 -0.80
C VAL A 48 -3.80 2.34 -1.17
N LEU A 49 -3.12 1.41 -0.53
CA LEU A 49 -1.74 1.06 -0.86
C LEU A 49 -1.73 0.10 -2.04
N ASP A 50 -1.20 0.53 -3.17
CA ASP A 50 -1.14 -0.30 -4.37
C ASP A 50 -0.11 -1.43 -4.21
N HIS A 51 -0.40 -2.58 -4.85
CA HIS A 51 0.52 -3.71 -5.04
C HIS A 51 1.13 -4.22 -3.73
N MET A 52 0.29 -4.48 -2.73
CA MET A 52 0.72 -4.96 -1.40
C MET A 52 1.85 -4.09 -0.80
N GLY A 53 1.75 -2.76 -1.02
CA GLY A 53 2.75 -1.80 -0.58
C GLY A 53 4.12 -1.98 -1.23
N ARG A 54 4.20 -2.74 -2.33
CA ARG A 54 5.46 -3.14 -2.98
C ARG A 54 6.50 -3.66 -1.98
N ALA A 55 6.03 -4.42 -0.98
CA ALA A 55 6.92 -5.01 0.02
C ALA A 55 7.75 -6.13 -0.62
N PRO A 56 9.09 -5.98 -0.68
CA PRO A 56 9.93 -6.98 -1.36
C PRO A 56 9.86 -8.33 -0.65
N ALA A 57 9.44 -9.37 -1.37
CA ALA A 57 9.27 -10.70 -0.77
C ALA A 57 10.57 -11.25 -0.18
N HIS A 58 11.72 -10.94 -0.80
CA HIS A 58 13.02 -11.42 -0.33
C HIS A 58 13.43 -10.86 1.04
N LEU A 59 12.82 -9.76 1.49
CA LEU A 59 13.04 -9.22 2.84
C LEU A 59 12.20 -9.92 3.91
N GLY A 60 11.29 -10.80 3.50
CA GLY A 60 10.37 -11.49 4.39
C GLY A 60 9.29 -10.57 4.96
N VAL A 61 8.46 -11.13 5.84
CA VAL A 61 7.32 -10.41 6.45
C VAL A 61 7.66 -9.77 7.78
N GLN A 62 8.90 -9.88 8.24
CA GLN A 62 9.37 -9.37 9.53
C GLN A 62 10.03 -7.98 9.42
N HIS A 63 10.13 -7.41 8.22
CA HIS A 63 10.80 -6.11 8.09
C HIS A 63 9.88 -4.94 8.48
N PRO A 64 10.46 -3.78 8.86
CA PRO A 64 9.70 -2.65 9.40
C PRO A 64 8.57 -2.13 8.49
N GLY A 65 8.73 -2.24 7.17
CA GLY A 65 7.70 -1.81 6.20
C GLY A 65 6.42 -2.63 6.30
N VAL A 66 6.52 -3.94 6.54
CA VAL A 66 5.35 -4.82 6.73
C VAL A 66 4.66 -4.50 8.06
N PHE A 67 5.43 -4.29 9.13
CA PHE A 67 4.86 -3.87 10.41
C PHE A 67 4.15 -2.53 10.30
N ALA A 68 4.75 -1.56 9.60
CA ALA A 68 4.13 -0.25 9.38
C ALA A 68 2.81 -0.39 8.60
N MET A 69 2.78 -1.22 7.56
CA MET A 69 1.58 -1.49 6.77
C MET A 69 0.45 -2.07 7.64
N LYS A 70 0.76 -3.04 8.49
CA LYS A 70 -0.22 -3.63 9.41
C LYS A 70 -0.77 -2.59 10.40
N ARG A 71 0.09 -1.75 10.99
CA ARG A 71 -0.34 -0.68 11.88
C ARG A 71 -1.23 0.35 11.19
N LEU A 72 -0.94 0.67 9.94
CA LEU A 72 -1.78 1.57 9.14
C LEU A 72 -3.15 0.95 8.89
N LEU A 73 -3.21 -0.34 8.56
CA LEU A 73 -4.49 -1.07 8.42
C LEU A 73 -5.32 -1.01 9.71
N ASP A 74 -4.69 -1.14 10.88
CA ASP A 74 -5.37 -1.11 12.17
C ASP A 74 -6.01 0.26 12.48
N GLN A 75 -5.56 1.34 11.84
CA GLN A 75 -6.13 2.68 12.03
C GLN A 75 -7.50 2.89 11.39
N GLY A 76 -7.91 2.01 10.48
CA GLY A 76 -9.21 2.08 9.83
C GLY A 76 -9.32 3.04 8.63
N TRP A 77 -8.24 3.73 8.27
CA TRP A 77 -8.18 4.64 7.12
C TRP A 77 -7.50 4.05 5.89
N PHE A 78 -6.88 2.88 6.04
CA PHE A 78 -6.02 2.29 5.03
C PHE A 78 -6.60 0.99 4.51
N TRP A 79 -6.38 0.78 3.23
CA TRP A 79 -6.64 -0.46 2.51
C TRP A 79 -5.38 -0.88 1.79
N VAL A 80 -5.23 -2.16 1.52
CA VAL A 80 -4.16 -2.70 0.69
C VAL A 80 -4.76 -3.36 -0.53
N LYS A 81 -4.25 -3.02 -1.69
CA LYS A 81 -4.64 -3.66 -2.93
C LYS A 81 -3.80 -4.91 -3.16
N LEU A 82 -4.46 -6.07 -3.22
CA LEU A 82 -3.86 -7.34 -3.60
C LEU A 82 -3.75 -7.39 -5.12
N SER A 83 -2.66 -6.87 -5.64
CA SER A 83 -2.40 -6.73 -7.08
C SER A 83 -0.90 -6.65 -7.34
N GLY A 84 -0.49 -6.74 -8.59
CA GLY A 84 0.87 -6.47 -9.01
C GLY A 84 1.91 -7.35 -8.33
N VAL A 85 1.64 -8.65 -8.17
CA VAL A 85 2.52 -9.58 -7.47
C VAL A 85 3.94 -9.58 -8.02
N ALA A 86 4.11 -9.31 -9.32
CA ALA A 86 5.42 -9.19 -9.96
C ALA A 86 6.25 -8.01 -9.43
N ASN A 87 5.63 -7.03 -8.77
CA ASN A 87 6.34 -5.93 -8.12
C ASN A 87 6.85 -6.30 -6.71
N VAL A 88 6.38 -7.39 -6.18
CA VAL A 88 6.72 -7.91 -4.84
C VAL A 88 7.69 -9.07 -4.93
N SER A 89 7.41 -9.99 -5.84
CA SER A 89 8.16 -11.23 -6.00
C SER A 89 9.47 -11.03 -6.78
N SER A 90 10.48 -11.79 -6.40
CA SER A 90 11.70 -12.01 -7.18
C SER A 90 11.72 -13.36 -7.89
N GLN A 91 10.65 -14.14 -7.79
CA GLN A 91 10.50 -15.49 -8.35
C GLN A 91 9.29 -15.54 -9.27
N GLY A 92 9.48 -15.67 -10.55
CA GLY A 92 8.40 -15.90 -11.49
C GLY A 92 8.54 -17.28 -12.13
N PRO A 93 7.47 -17.81 -12.77
CA PRO A 93 6.11 -17.30 -12.85
C PRO A 93 5.18 -17.71 -11.69
N GLY A 94 5.61 -18.53 -10.75
CA GLY A 94 4.74 -19.01 -9.65
C GLY A 94 4.55 -18.01 -8.52
N TYR A 95 5.49 -17.07 -8.35
CA TYR A 95 5.47 -16.03 -7.29
C TYR A 95 5.33 -16.59 -5.86
N GLU A 96 5.87 -17.77 -5.60
CA GLU A 96 5.72 -18.45 -4.32
C GLU A 96 6.29 -17.66 -3.13
N ASP A 97 7.34 -16.87 -3.38
CA ASP A 97 7.95 -16.01 -2.37
C ASP A 97 7.02 -14.89 -1.87
N ALA A 98 6.04 -14.48 -2.68
CA ALA A 98 5.06 -13.46 -2.31
C ALA A 98 3.88 -14.03 -1.51
N ARG A 99 3.73 -15.34 -1.47
CA ARG A 99 2.59 -16.01 -0.84
C ARG A 99 2.47 -15.67 0.64
N LEU A 100 3.57 -15.70 1.37
CA LEU A 100 3.56 -15.45 2.80
C LEU A 100 3.09 -14.03 3.13
N LEU A 101 3.49 -13.03 2.35
CA LEU A 101 3.00 -11.66 2.52
C LEU A 101 1.49 -11.58 2.29
N HIS A 102 1.00 -12.22 1.24
CA HIS A 102 -0.43 -12.28 0.94
C HIS A 102 -1.21 -12.91 2.11
N GLU A 103 -0.76 -14.07 2.60
CA GLU A 103 -1.38 -14.76 3.73
C GLU A 103 -1.38 -13.90 5.00
N GLN A 104 -0.28 -13.19 5.28
CA GLN A 104 -0.18 -12.28 6.42
C GLN A 104 -1.21 -11.15 6.34
N LEU A 105 -1.40 -10.55 5.17
CA LEU A 105 -2.38 -9.49 4.97
C LEU A 105 -3.82 -10.01 5.13
N VAL A 106 -4.13 -11.14 4.51
CA VAL A 106 -5.45 -11.76 4.59
C VAL A 106 -5.80 -12.16 6.04
N THR A 107 -4.83 -12.66 6.79
CA THR A 107 -5.05 -13.03 8.20
C THR A 107 -5.19 -11.80 9.09
N HIS A 108 -4.43 -10.73 8.80
CA HIS A 108 -4.38 -9.55 9.67
C HIS A 108 -5.64 -8.69 9.57
N CYS A 109 -6.08 -8.37 8.36
CA CYS A 109 -7.18 -7.43 8.15
C CYS A 109 -7.91 -7.67 6.82
N PRO A 110 -8.66 -8.79 6.69
CA PRO A 110 -9.29 -9.16 5.42
C PRO A 110 -10.31 -8.12 4.92
N GLU A 111 -10.96 -7.40 5.83
CA GLU A 111 -11.97 -6.38 5.50
C GLU A 111 -11.39 -5.10 4.89
N ARG A 112 -10.08 -4.94 4.92
CA ARG A 112 -9.37 -3.77 4.37
C ARG A 112 -8.53 -4.10 3.15
N LEU A 113 -8.85 -5.20 2.48
CA LEU A 113 -8.17 -5.62 1.26
C LEU A 113 -9.09 -5.44 0.06
N VAL A 114 -8.51 -5.01 -1.04
CA VAL A 114 -9.19 -4.94 -2.33
C VAL A 114 -8.35 -5.67 -3.38
N TRP A 115 -8.99 -6.29 -4.34
CA TRP A 115 -8.31 -6.99 -5.41
C TRP A 115 -8.14 -6.10 -6.64
N GLY A 116 -7.06 -6.31 -7.41
CA GLY A 116 -6.84 -5.69 -8.70
C GLY A 116 -5.99 -6.57 -9.60
N SER A 117 -6.28 -6.57 -10.90
CA SER A 117 -5.56 -7.38 -11.88
C SER A 117 -4.19 -6.81 -12.25
N ASP A 118 -4.01 -5.50 -12.05
CA ASP A 118 -2.85 -4.74 -12.53
C ASP A 118 -2.69 -4.77 -14.07
N TRP A 119 -3.79 -5.11 -14.78
CA TRP A 119 -3.78 -5.07 -16.23
C TRP A 119 -3.62 -3.62 -16.72
N PRO A 120 -2.79 -3.35 -17.74
CA PRO A 120 -2.11 -4.26 -18.67
C PRO A 120 -0.69 -4.69 -18.30
N HIS A 121 -0.32 -4.72 -17.03
CA HIS A 121 1.00 -5.18 -16.54
C HIS A 121 2.17 -4.41 -17.15
N THR A 122 2.07 -3.10 -17.19
CA THR A 122 3.17 -2.24 -17.66
C THR A 122 4.31 -2.27 -16.66
N ARG A 123 5.53 -2.52 -17.15
CA ARG A 123 6.77 -2.52 -16.37
C ARG A 123 7.67 -1.37 -16.80
#